data_1c87413ca7dd47b0595996f861c10dad
#
_entry.id   1c87413ca7dd47b0595996f861c10dad
#
_cell.length_a   1.000
_cell.length_b   1.000
_cell.length_c   1.000
_cell.angle_alpha   90.00
_cell.angle_beta   90.00
_cell.angle_gamma   90.00
#
_symmetry.space_group_name_H-M   'P 1'
#
loop_
_entity.id
_entity.type
_entity.pdbx_description
1 polymer ?
#
loop_
_entity_poly.entity_id
_entity_poly.type
_entity_poly.pdbx_seq_one_letter_code
_entity_poly.pdbx_strand_id
1 'polypeptide(L)'
;MEKGTIIKISSLCKDYESGKERVKALDNVDLTVKKGELLAISGASGSGKTTLLNLIGTLDSISSGTILFGHYDLSKMNEKEKTSFRRLNLGFVFQSYNLIPVLTAWENVELAFQPLSKSEKKSLGIQDFRKASYDALKSVGLEGLEMRKPGELSGGQQQRVSIARAIVRRPSLILADEPTANLDSTNSILILKLLKELNEKYGITIIYSSHDQEVLDSVNRVVILKDGKVLEDRRC
;
A
#
# COMPACT_ATOMS: atom_id res chain seq x y z
N MET A 1 0.24 -3.10 22.33
CA MET A 1 0.24 -1.84 21.52
C MET A 1 -0.72 -0.85 22.15
N GLU A 2 -0.43 0.44 22.04
CA GLU A 2 -1.33 1.51 22.48
C GLU A 2 -2.65 1.47 21.71
N LYS A 3 -3.75 1.88 22.39
CA LYS A 3 -5.08 1.91 21.78
C LYS A 3 -5.09 2.82 20.54
N GLY A 4 -5.51 2.30 19.41
CA GLY A 4 -5.54 3.04 18.14
C GLY A 4 -4.30 2.88 17.24
N THR A 5 -3.23 2.22 17.67
CA THR A 5 -2.06 1.95 16.84
C THR A 5 -2.31 0.75 15.91
N ILE A 6 -1.97 0.88 14.63
CA ILE A 6 -2.02 -0.22 13.65
C ILE A 6 -0.63 -0.82 13.43
N ILE A 7 0.41 0.02 13.34
CA ILE A 7 1.80 -0.41 13.13
C ILE A 7 2.68 0.19 14.22
N LYS A 8 3.59 -0.64 14.76
CA LYS A 8 4.71 -0.21 15.59
C LYS A 8 5.99 -0.87 15.09
N ILE A 9 6.92 -0.04 14.68
CA ILE A 9 8.27 -0.42 14.23
C ILE A 9 9.24 -0.02 15.33
N SER A 10 10.16 -0.92 15.68
CA SER A 10 11.16 -0.66 16.72
C SER A 10 12.53 -1.14 16.25
N SER A 11 13.49 -0.22 16.24
CA SER A 11 14.91 -0.42 15.91
C SER A 11 15.10 -1.22 14.62
N LEU A 12 14.30 -0.92 13.59
CA LEU A 12 14.27 -1.67 12.34
C LEU A 12 15.53 -1.39 11.51
N CYS A 13 16.23 -2.46 11.16
CA CYS A 13 17.36 -2.40 10.22
C CYS A 13 17.13 -3.30 9.02
N LYS A 14 17.61 -2.87 7.87
CA LYS A 14 17.70 -3.67 6.64
C LYS A 14 19.02 -3.46 5.96
N ASP A 15 19.71 -4.57 5.73
CA ASP A 15 20.95 -4.62 4.98
C ASP A 15 20.75 -5.48 3.73
N TYR A 16 21.32 -5.06 2.61
CA TYR A 16 21.45 -5.82 1.39
C TYR A 16 22.90 -6.19 1.14
N GLU A 17 23.15 -7.42 0.72
CA GLU A 17 24.47 -7.86 0.28
C GLU A 17 24.57 -7.62 -1.23
N SER A 18 25.56 -6.81 -1.65
CA SER A 18 25.90 -6.56 -3.06
C SER A 18 27.34 -6.99 -3.28
N GLY A 19 27.54 -8.25 -3.65
CA GLY A 19 28.88 -8.84 -3.79
C GLY A 19 29.61 -8.89 -2.44
N LYS A 20 30.70 -8.10 -2.30
CA LYS A 20 31.48 -8.00 -1.05
C LYS A 20 31.05 -6.82 -0.18
N GLU A 21 30.18 -5.95 -0.68
CA GLU A 21 29.72 -4.78 0.06
C GLU A 21 28.37 -5.02 0.73
N ARG A 22 28.21 -4.47 1.91
CA ARG A 22 26.93 -4.47 2.65
C ARG A 22 26.36 -3.06 2.62
N VAL A 23 25.20 -2.91 1.96
CA VAL A 23 24.49 -1.64 1.88
C VAL A 23 23.40 -1.62 2.93
N LYS A 24 23.51 -0.72 3.90
CA LYS A 24 22.49 -0.52 4.92
C LYS A 24 21.37 0.37 4.37
N ALA A 25 20.26 -0.23 4.01
CA ALA A 25 19.10 0.46 3.44
C ALA A 25 18.21 1.10 4.50
N LEU A 26 18.14 0.50 5.71
CA LEU A 26 17.49 1.08 6.89
C LEU A 26 18.39 0.88 8.11
N ASP A 27 18.49 1.92 8.95
CA ASP A 27 19.36 1.96 10.12
C ASP A 27 18.58 2.47 11.35
N ASN A 28 18.17 1.55 12.19
CA ASN A 28 17.52 1.80 13.49
C ASN A 28 16.27 2.70 13.37
N VAL A 29 15.35 2.33 12.45
CA VAL A 29 14.11 3.08 12.22
C VAL A 29 13.08 2.73 13.29
N ASP A 30 12.57 3.76 13.97
CA ASP A 30 11.40 3.69 14.86
C ASP A 30 10.24 4.45 14.23
N LEU A 31 9.04 3.84 14.17
CA LEU A 31 7.85 4.46 13.61
C LEU A 31 6.58 3.85 14.24
N THR A 32 5.63 4.69 14.59
CA THR A 32 4.30 4.26 15.04
C THR A 32 3.25 4.87 14.14
N VAL A 33 2.34 4.07 13.59
CA VAL A 33 1.23 4.52 12.71
C VAL A 33 -0.09 4.22 13.38
N LYS A 34 -1.00 5.18 13.38
CA LYS A 34 -2.36 5.03 13.94
C LYS A 34 -3.33 4.48 12.90
N LYS A 35 -4.41 3.83 13.37
CA LYS A 35 -5.50 3.39 12.49
C LYS A 35 -6.18 4.59 11.83
N GLY A 36 -6.45 4.47 10.53
CA GLY A 36 -7.08 5.53 9.73
C GLY A 36 -6.16 6.72 9.44
N GLU A 37 -4.86 6.65 9.74
CA GLU A 37 -3.91 7.72 9.46
C GLU A 37 -3.58 7.77 7.97
N LEU A 38 -3.46 9.00 7.44
CA LEU A 38 -2.84 9.29 6.15
C LEU A 38 -1.41 9.77 6.42
N LEU A 39 -0.43 8.96 6.06
CA LEU A 39 0.99 9.18 6.29
C LEU A 39 1.77 9.17 4.98
N ALA A 40 2.65 10.15 4.77
CA ALA A 40 3.64 10.08 3.70
C ALA A 40 5.04 9.80 4.28
N ILE A 41 5.74 8.85 3.68
CA ILE A 41 7.16 8.61 3.87
C ILE A 41 7.87 9.29 2.71
N SER A 42 8.63 10.36 3.00
CA SER A 42 9.33 11.17 2.02
C SER A 42 10.85 11.05 2.15
N GLY A 43 11.56 11.52 1.15
CA GLY A 43 13.04 11.55 1.11
C GLY A 43 13.57 11.38 -0.31
N ALA A 44 14.83 11.64 -0.52
CA ALA A 44 15.50 11.50 -1.81
C ALA A 44 15.46 10.05 -2.34
N SER A 45 15.76 9.85 -3.62
CA SER A 45 15.98 8.51 -4.17
C SER A 45 17.06 7.78 -3.37
N GLY A 46 16.86 6.51 -3.07
CA GLY A 46 17.79 5.72 -2.26
C GLY A 46 17.71 5.94 -0.74
N SER A 47 16.84 6.80 -0.22
CA SER A 47 16.72 7.05 1.22
C SER A 47 16.13 5.91 2.04
N GLY A 48 15.59 4.84 1.40
CA GLY A 48 15.01 3.67 2.07
C GLY A 48 13.47 3.61 2.07
N LYS A 49 12.76 4.53 1.41
CA LYS A 49 11.28 4.58 1.37
C LYS A 49 10.65 3.28 0.89
N THR A 50 10.97 2.84 -0.32
CA THR A 50 10.45 1.60 -0.91
C THR A 50 10.86 0.38 -0.08
N THR A 51 12.09 0.38 0.48
CA THR A 51 12.53 -0.68 1.40
C THR A 51 11.62 -0.74 2.64
N LEU A 52 11.33 0.40 3.27
CA LEU A 52 10.44 0.45 4.44
C LEU A 52 9.03 -0.02 4.10
N LEU A 53 8.46 0.42 2.95
CA LEU A 53 7.17 -0.06 2.47
C LEU A 53 7.17 -1.58 2.24
N ASN A 54 8.23 -2.11 1.61
CA ASN A 54 8.36 -3.54 1.33
C ASN A 54 8.42 -4.37 2.62
N LEU A 55 9.11 -3.89 3.65
CA LEU A 55 9.18 -4.56 4.95
C LEU A 55 7.82 -4.55 5.67
N ILE A 56 7.13 -3.40 5.70
CA ILE A 56 5.76 -3.30 6.23
C ILE A 56 4.81 -4.19 5.42
N GLY A 57 5.00 -4.21 4.10
CA GLY A 57 4.27 -5.04 3.16
C GLY A 57 4.59 -6.54 3.23
N THR A 58 5.57 -6.94 4.04
CA THR A 58 6.10 -8.32 4.12
C THR A 58 6.56 -8.87 2.77
N LEU A 59 6.95 -7.98 1.84
CA LEU A 59 7.50 -8.33 0.53
C LEU A 59 9.00 -8.64 0.62
N ASP A 60 9.63 -8.23 1.72
CA ASP A 60 11.03 -8.48 2.01
C ASP A 60 11.20 -8.86 3.49
N SER A 61 12.39 -9.36 3.87
CA SER A 61 12.74 -9.79 5.22
C SER A 61 13.51 -8.70 5.95
N ILE A 62 13.25 -8.50 7.22
CA ILE A 62 14.05 -7.62 8.08
C ILE A 62 15.41 -8.24 8.37
N SER A 63 16.45 -7.40 8.58
CA SER A 63 17.76 -7.86 9.08
C SER A 63 17.78 -7.89 10.60
N SER A 64 17.20 -6.90 11.27
CA SER A 64 17.00 -6.86 12.72
C SER A 64 15.90 -5.86 13.10
N GLY A 65 15.49 -5.86 14.38
CA GLY A 65 14.38 -5.05 14.86
C GLY A 65 13.04 -5.78 14.80
N THR A 66 11.94 -5.05 14.96
CA THR A 66 10.58 -5.62 14.98
C THR A 66 9.57 -4.75 14.25
N ILE A 67 8.59 -5.41 13.60
CA ILE A 67 7.39 -4.78 13.04
C ILE A 67 6.16 -5.46 13.62
N LEU A 68 5.40 -4.75 14.43
CA LEU A 68 4.12 -5.19 14.94
C LEU A 68 2.98 -4.54 14.14
N PHE A 69 2.03 -5.37 13.65
CA PHE A 69 0.80 -4.93 13.01
C PHE A 69 -0.40 -5.46 13.80
N GLY A 70 -1.05 -4.60 14.58
CA GLY A 70 -2.05 -5.05 15.53
C GLY A 70 -1.46 -6.07 16.52
N HIS A 71 -1.99 -7.28 16.49
CA HIS A 71 -1.47 -8.41 17.30
C HIS A 71 -0.45 -9.28 16.55
N TYR A 72 -0.19 -9.01 15.29
CA TYR A 72 0.77 -9.75 14.47
C TYR A 72 2.19 -9.22 14.67
N ASP A 73 3.15 -10.12 14.89
CA ASP A 73 4.59 -9.82 14.83
C ASP A 73 5.12 -10.26 13.46
N LEU A 74 5.20 -9.29 12.53
CA LEU A 74 5.63 -9.57 11.16
C LEU A 74 7.07 -10.07 11.08
N SER A 75 7.88 -9.75 12.09
CA SER A 75 9.30 -10.13 12.17
C SER A 75 9.50 -11.63 12.35
N LYS A 76 8.49 -12.32 12.92
CA LYS A 76 8.55 -13.75 13.25
C LYS A 76 7.78 -14.63 12.27
N MET A 77 7.07 -14.03 11.30
CA MET A 77 6.26 -14.76 10.33
C MET A 77 7.12 -15.53 9.33
N ASN A 78 6.75 -16.78 9.09
CA ASN A 78 7.24 -17.53 7.94
C ASN A 78 6.57 -17.09 6.63
N GLU A 79 7.06 -17.53 5.47
CA GLU A 79 6.58 -17.06 4.16
C GLU A 79 5.08 -17.39 3.91
N LYS A 80 4.57 -18.49 4.43
CA LYS A 80 3.15 -18.85 4.33
C LYS A 80 2.27 -17.90 5.15
N GLU A 81 2.70 -17.57 6.35
CA GLU A 81 2.02 -16.61 7.23
C GLU A 81 2.05 -15.20 6.65
N LYS A 82 3.21 -14.73 6.16
CA LYS A 82 3.34 -13.45 5.45
C LYS A 82 2.39 -13.37 4.25
N THR A 83 2.30 -14.45 3.47
CA THR A 83 1.41 -14.52 2.31
C THR A 83 -0.06 -14.42 2.71
N SER A 84 -0.50 -15.13 3.76
CA SER A 84 -1.86 -15.03 4.28
C SER A 84 -2.13 -13.63 4.87
N PHE A 85 -1.18 -13.08 5.63
CA PHE A 85 -1.26 -11.74 6.18
C PHE A 85 -1.45 -10.67 5.10
N ARG A 86 -0.61 -10.68 4.04
CA ARG A 86 -0.75 -9.76 2.89
C ARG A 86 -2.13 -9.82 2.27
N ARG A 87 -2.62 -11.04 2.03
CA ARG A 87 -3.93 -11.26 1.40
C ARG A 87 -5.10 -10.71 2.20
N LEU A 88 -5.03 -10.76 3.52
CA LEU A 88 -6.16 -10.39 4.39
C LEU A 88 -6.09 -8.94 4.88
N ASN A 89 -4.91 -8.36 5.01
CA ASN A 89 -4.73 -7.09 5.70
C ASN A 89 -4.23 -5.95 4.82
N LEU A 90 -3.59 -6.25 3.67
CA LEU A 90 -2.90 -5.24 2.89
C LEU A 90 -3.50 -5.05 1.49
N GLY A 91 -3.55 -3.79 1.07
CA GLY A 91 -3.71 -3.37 -0.32
C GLY A 91 -2.42 -2.73 -0.82
N PHE A 92 -2.07 -2.95 -2.09
CA PHE A 92 -0.90 -2.35 -2.71
C PHE A 92 -1.33 -1.51 -3.92
N VAL A 93 -0.80 -0.30 -3.99
CA VAL A 93 -0.93 0.60 -5.14
C VAL A 93 0.49 0.96 -5.59
N PHE A 94 0.83 0.62 -6.82
CA PHE A 94 2.18 0.79 -7.37
C PHE A 94 2.21 1.89 -8.43
N GLN A 95 3.37 2.47 -8.64
CA GLN A 95 3.64 3.44 -9.69
C GLN A 95 3.27 2.90 -11.08
N SER A 96 3.61 1.64 -11.38
CA SER A 96 3.40 1.00 -12.71
C SER A 96 2.02 0.34 -12.87
N TYR A 97 1.06 0.62 -11.98
CA TYR A 97 -0.30 0.03 -11.93
C TYR A 97 -0.32 -1.49 -11.74
N ASN A 98 0.63 -2.22 -12.31
CA ASN A 98 0.76 -3.69 -12.28
C ASN A 98 -0.53 -4.42 -12.67
N LEU A 99 -1.21 -3.91 -13.72
CA LEU A 99 -2.37 -4.57 -14.31
C LEU A 99 -1.93 -5.64 -15.30
N ILE A 100 -2.72 -6.71 -15.39
CA ILE A 100 -2.51 -7.76 -16.38
C ILE A 100 -3.15 -7.31 -17.70
N PRO A 101 -2.36 -7.09 -18.78
CA PRO A 101 -2.84 -6.41 -19.98
C PRO A 101 -3.94 -7.14 -20.75
N VAL A 102 -3.99 -8.49 -20.64
CA VAL A 102 -4.97 -9.33 -21.35
C VAL A 102 -6.31 -9.40 -20.63
N LEU A 103 -6.36 -9.02 -19.35
CA LEU A 103 -7.56 -9.03 -18.52
C LEU A 103 -8.27 -7.66 -18.58
N THR A 104 -9.58 -7.68 -18.49
CA THR A 104 -10.42 -6.49 -18.35
C THR A 104 -10.21 -5.82 -16.99
N ALA A 105 -10.77 -4.62 -16.80
CA ALA A 105 -10.69 -3.90 -15.53
C ALA A 105 -11.28 -4.72 -14.37
N TRP A 106 -12.48 -5.31 -14.56
CA TRP A 106 -13.10 -6.10 -13.50
C TRP A 106 -12.34 -7.40 -13.20
N GLU A 107 -11.81 -8.09 -14.21
CA GLU A 107 -10.97 -9.28 -14.03
C GLU A 107 -9.68 -8.96 -13.28
N ASN A 108 -9.04 -7.81 -13.57
CA ASN A 108 -7.89 -7.33 -12.80
C ASN A 108 -8.23 -7.10 -11.32
N VAL A 109 -9.42 -6.60 -11.01
CA VAL A 109 -9.88 -6.43 -9.62
C VAL A 109 -10.21 -7.78 -8.99
N GLU A 110 -10.91 -8.68 -9.71
CA GLU A 110 -11.30 -10.00 -9.22
C GLU A 110 -10.10 -10.90 -8.89
N LEU A 111 -8.96 -10.70 -9.58
CA LEU A 111 -7.71 -11.39 -9.26
C LEU A 111 -7.31 -11.29 -7.78
N ALA A 112 -7.71 -10.22 -7.10
CA ALA A 112 -7.45 -10.09 -5.67
C ALA A 112 -8.02 -11.25 -4.84
N PHE A 113 -9.06 -11.93 -5.32
CA PHE A 113 -9.72 -13.06 -4.62
C PHE A 113 -9.15 -14.43 -4.99
N GLN A 114 -8.42 -14.55 -6.12
CA GLN A 114 -7.95 -15.84 -6.63
C GLN A 114 -7.04 -16.58 -5.63
N PRO A 115 -6.05 -15.93 -4.97
CA PRO A 115 -5.14 -16.61 -4.07
C PRO A 115 -5.75 -16.97 -2.70
N LEU A 116 -7.01 -16.58 -2.43
CA LEU A 116 -7.66 -16.82 -1.15
C LEU A 116 -8.10 -18.28 -1.00
N SER A 117 -7.82 -18.88 0.16
CA SER A 117 -8.37 -20.17 0.57
C SER A 117 -9.88 -20.07 0.80
N LYS A 118 -10.57 -21.23 0.86
CA LYS A 118 -12.00 -21.27 1.15
C LYS A 118 -12.36 -20.61 2.50
N SER A 119 -11.52 -20.79 3.52
CA SER A 119 -11.72 -20.17 4.83
C SER A 119 -11.53 -18.67 4.80
N GLU A 120 -10.50 -18.17 4.08
CA GLU A 120 -10.25 -16.74 3.91
C GLU A 120 -11.39 -16.06 3.10
N LYS A 121 -11.89 -16.71 2.04
CA LYS A 121 -13.07 -16.23 1.29
C LYS A 121 -14.30 -16.11 2.19
N LYS A 122 -14.53 -17.09 3.06
CA LYS A 122 -15.64 -17.06 4.02
C LYS A 122 -15.47 -15.94 5.06
N SER A 123 -14.26 -15.70 5.54
CA SER A 123 -13.98 -14.64 6.55
C SER A 123 -14.20 -13.22 6.03
N LEU A 124 -14.07 -12.99 4.72
CA LEU A 124 -14.37 -11.69 4.11
C LEU A 124 -15.88 -11.38 4.09
N GLY A 125 -16.76 -12.37 4.25
CA GLY A 125 -18.21 -12.19 4.18
C GLY A 125 -18.72 -11.76 2.80
N ILE A 126 -17.90 -11.90 1.73
CA ILE A 126 -18.25 -11.55 0.35
C ILE A 126 -18.79 -12.80 -0.32
N GLN A 127 -20.08 -12.78 -0.70
CA GLN A 127 -20.75 -13.91 -1.36
C GLN A 127 -20.54 -13.94 -2.87
N ASP A 128 -20.51 -12.76 -3.49
CA ASP A 128 -20.34 -12.57 -4.93
C ASP A 128 -19.11 -11.71 -5.21
N PHE A 129 -18.02 -12.36 -5.62
CA PHE A 129 -16.74 -11.68 -5.92
C PHE A 129 -16.81 -10.84 -7.19
N ARG A 130 -17.64 -11.27 -8.17
CA ARG A 130 -17.85 -10.49 -9.39
C ARG A 130 -18.55 -9.17 -9.06
N LYS A 131 -19.65 -9.23 -8.32
CA LYS A 131 -20.34 -8.04 -7.85
C LYS A 131 -19.45 -7.13 -7.01
N ALA A 132 -18.68 -7.70 -6.08
CA ALA A 132 -17.73 -6.94 -5.26
C ALA A 132 -16.68 -6.20 -6.12
N SER A 133 -16.22 -6.82 -7.21
CA SER A 133 -15.27 -6.20 -8.15
C SER A 133 -15.91 -5.04 -8.92
N TYR A 134 -17.15 -5.20 -9.38
CA TYR A 134 -17.92 -4.12 -10.02
C TYR A 134 -18.18 -2.96 -9.04
N ASP A 135 -18.60 -3.27 -7.81
CA ASP A 135 -18.83 -2.25 -6.77
C ASP A 135 -17.52 -1.49 -6.42
N ALA A 136 -16.39 -2.19 -6.41
CA ALA A 136 -15.09 -1.56 -6.22
C ALA A 136 -14.73 -0.61 -7.38
N LEU A 137 -14.93 -1.02 -8.64
CA LEU A 137 -14.72 -0.17 -9.82
C LEU A 137 -15.64 1.05 -9.80
N LYS A 138 -16.92 0.87 -9.46
CA LYS A 138 -17.85 1.97 -9.29
C LYS A 138 -17.40 2.96 -8.21
N SER A 139 -16.87 2.47 -7.08
CA SER A 139 -16.41 3.31 -5.98
C SER A 139 -15.20 4.19 -6.32
N VAL A 140 -14.45 3.84 -7.38
CA VAL A 140 -13.33 4.63 -7.91
C VAL A 140 -13.69 5.41 -9.18
N GLY A 141 -14.99 5.46 -9.54
CA GLY A 141 -15.50 6.24 -10.68
C GLY A 141 -15.23 5.61 -12.04
N LEU A 142 -15.21 4.27 -12.12
CA LEU A 142 -15.02 3.51 -13.38
C LEU A 142 -16.27 2.74 -13.80
N GLU A 143 -17.48 3.19 -13.39
CA GLU A 143 -18.76 2.62 -13.85
C GLU A 143 -18.87 2.73 -15.38
N GLY A 144 -19.20 1.63 -16.05
CA GLY A 144 -19.27 1.53 -17.52
C GLY A 144 -17.94 1.22 -18.22
N LEU A 145 -16.83 1.11 -17.49
CA LEU A 145 -15.51 0.78 -18.03
C LEU A 145 -15.00 -0.61 -17.60
N GLU A 146 -15.84 -1.40 -16.97
CA GLU A 146 -15.48 -2.69 -16.34
C GLU A 146 -14.92 -3.69 -17.34
N MET A 147 -15.41 -3.67 -18.57
CA MET A 147 -15.01 -4.59 -19.65
C MET A 147 -13.83 -4.10 -20.47
N ARG A 148 -13.31 -2.89 -20.21
CA ARG A 148 -12.14 -2.34 -20.89
C ARG A 148 -10.86 -3.03 -20.40
N LYS A 149 -9.95 -3.27 -21.32
CA LYS A 149 -8.59 -3.74 -21.02
C LYS A 149 -7.67 -2.55 -20.68
N PRO A 150 -6.56 -2.77 -19.96
CA PRO A 150 -5.63 -1.69 -19.59
C PRO A 150 -5.21 -0.82 -20.78
N GLY A 151 -4.94 -1.38 -21.96
CA GLY A 151 -4.56 -0.63 -23.15
C GLY A 151 -5.66 0.28 -23.72
N GLU A 152 -6.91 0.14 -23.27
CA GLU A 152 -8.07 0.95 -23.66
C GLU A 152 -8.43 2.02 -22.61
N LEU A 153 -7.62 2.11 -21.53
CA LEU A 153 -7.80 3.01 -20.39
C LEU A 153 -6.68 4.05 -20.35
N SER A 154 -7.01 5.28 -19.96
CA SER A 154 -5.99 6.29 -19.66
C SER A 154 -5.15 5.90 -18.43
N GLY A 155 -3.97 6.53 -18.24
CA GLY A 155 -3.12 6.26 -17.07
C GLY A 155 -3.86 6.46 -15.74
N GLY A 156 -4.62 7.55 -15.60
CA GLY A 156 -5.44 7.78 -14.41
C GLY A 156 -6.55 6.73 -14.22
N GLN A 157 -7.16 6.23 -15.30
CA GLN A 157 -8.12 5.13 -15.21
C GLN A 157 -7.46 3.81 -14.83
N GLN A 158 -6.28 3.50 -15.37
CA GLN A 158 -5.50 2.33 -14.97
C GLN A 158 -5.13 2.39 -13.48
N GLN A 159 -4.72 3.55 -12.99
CA GLN A 159 -4.44 3.73 -11.56
C GLN A 159 -5.68 3.51 -10.70
N ARG A 160 -6.85 3.99 -11.15
CA ARG A 160 -8.13 3.71 -10.45
C ARG A 160 -8.47 2.22 -10.43
N VAL A 161 -8.18 1.46 -11.49
CA VAL A 161 -8.33 -0.02 -11.48
C VAL A 161 -7.38 -0.64 -10.44
N SER A 162 -6.12 -0.19 -10.37
CA SER A 162 -5.15 -0.64 -9.37
C SER A 162 -5.64 -0.35 -7.94
N ILE A 163 -6.22 0.83 -7.70
CA ILE A 163 -6.83 1.20 -6.41
C ILE A 163 -8.05 0.31 -6.11
N ALA A 164 -8.96 0.09 -7.07
CA ALA A 164 -10.11 -0.80 -6.90
C ALA A 164 -9.67 -2.22 -6.50
N ARG A 165 -8.62 -2.75 -7.15
CA ARG A 165 -8.00 -4.03 -6.81
C ARG A 165 -7.42 -4.04 -5.38
N ALA A 166 -6.82 -2.94 -4.95
CA ALA A 166 -6.26 -2.82 -3.61
C ALA A 166 -7.34 -2.84 -2.53
N ILE A 167 -8.50 -2.17 -2.75
CA ILE A 167 -9.55 -2.00 -1.74
C ILE A 167 -10.61 -3.10 -1.71
N VAL A 168 -10.77 -3.89 -2.78
CA VAL A 168 -11.89 -4.83 -2.94
C VAL A 168 -12.01 -5.86 -1.82
N ARG A 169 -10.91 -6.20 -1.15
CA ARG A 169 -10.85 -7.09 0.02
C ARG A 169 -11.01 -6.35 1.35
N ARG A 170 -11.23 -5.04 1.34
CA ARG A 170 -11.35 -4.19 2.53
C ARG A 170 -10.12 -4.29 3.45
N PRO A 171 -8.92 -3.96 2.95
CA PRO A 171 -7.70 -4.06 3.74
C PRO A 171 -7.71 -3.06 4.91
N SER A 172 -6.96 -3.36 5.96
CA SER A 172 -6.74 -2.42 7.07
C SER A 172 -5.69 -1.36 6.74
N LEU A 173 -4.79 -1.66 5.78
CA LEU A 173 -3.71 -0.79 5.35
C LEU A 173 -3.53 -0.84 3.84
N ILE A 174 -3.38 0.33 3.22
CA ILE A 174 -2.90 0.48 1.85
C ILE A 174 -1.46 1.02 1.88
N LEU A 175 -0.59 0.36 1.13
CA LEU A 175 0.77 0.81 0.83
C LEU A 175 0.80 1.33 -0.60
N ALA A 176 1.04 2.62 -0.76
CA ALA A 176 1.03 3.31 -2.05
C ALA A 176 2.45 3.80 -2.37
N ASP A 177 3.14 3.10 -3.26
CA ASP A 177 4.50 3.44 -3.70
C ASP A 177 4.44 4.30 -4.96
N GLU A 178 4.76 5.60 -4.82
CA GLU A 178 4.73 6.63 -5.88
C GLU A 178 3.43 6.58 -6.71
N PRO A 179 2.23 6.67 -6.11
CA PRO A 179 0.96 6.36 -6.78
C PRO A 179 0.57 7.36 -7.88
N THR A 180 1.24 8.50 -7.96
CA THR A 180 0.96 9.58 -8.90
C THR A 180 2.08 9.83 -9.91
N ALA A 181 3.24 9.19 -9.77
CA ALA A 181 4.44 9.51 -10.54
C ALA A 181 4.31 9.35 -12.08
N ASN A 182 3.36 8.56 -12.56
CA ASN A 182 3.11 8.36 -14.00
C ASN A 182 1.85 9.11 -14.49
N LEU A 183 1.39 10.10 -13.74
CA LEU A 183 0.17 10.87 -14.04
C LEU A 183 0.51 12.35 -14.26
N ASP A 184 -0.32 13.03 -15.03
CA ASP A 184 -0.32 14.48 -15.05
C ASP A 184 -0.88 15.06 -13.74
N SER A 185 -0.63 16.35 -13.48
CA SER A 185 -1.03 17.00 -12.21
C SER A 185 -2.53 16.91 -11.94
N THR A 186 -3.37 17.03 -12.98
CA THR A 186 -4.83 16.96 -12.82
C THR A 186 -5.25 15.57 -12.35
N ASN A 187 -4.73 14.51 -12.97
CA ASN A 187 -5.02 13.14 -12.57
C ASN A 187 -4.39 12.81 -11.22
N SER A 188 -3.20 13.33 -10.90
CA SER A 188 -2.55 13.19 -9.60
C SER A 188 -3.46 13.68 -8.46
N ILE A 189 -3.96 14.91 -8.56
CA ILE A 189 -4.87 15.50 -7.57
C ILE A 189 -6.15 14.65 -7.42
N LEU A 190 -6.73 14.17 -8.54
CA LEU A 190 -7.92 13.32 -8.50
C LEU A 190 -7.67 11.97 -7.82
N ILE A 191 -6.51 11.36 -8.01
CA ILE A 191 -6.12 10.11 -7.33
C ILE A 191 -5.91 10.33 -5.83
N LEU A 192 -5.23 11.41 -5.43
CA LEU A 192 -5.02 11.73 -4.02
C LEU A 192 -6.35 12.01 -3.30
N LYS A 193 -7.24 12.77 -3.94
CA LYS A 193 -8.59 13.01 -3.43
C LYS A 193 -9.38 11.72 -3.27
N LEU A 194 -9.35 10.83 -4.26
CA LEU A 194 -10.00 9.52 -4.21
C LEU A 194 -9.46 8.68 -3.03
N LEU A 195 -8.14 8.60 -2.84
CA LEU A 195 -7.55 7.84 -1.74
C LEU A 195 -7.94 8.42 -0.37
N LYS A 196 -8.02 9.75 -0.26
CA LYS A 196 -8.50 10.42 0.96
C LYS A 196 -9.97 10.12 1.23
N GLU A 197 -10.83 10.18 0.23
CA GLU A 197 -12.26 9.81 0.35
C GLU A 197 -12.43 8.34 0.79
N LEU A 198 -11.61 7.43 0.25
CA LEU A 198 -11.62 6.02 0.66
C LEU A 198 -11.13 5.82 2.10
N ASN A 199 -10.10 6.56 2.52
CA ASN A 199 -9.65 6.58 3.92
C ASN A 199 -10.76 7.05 4.86
N GLU A 200 -11.39 8.18 4.58
CA GLU A 200 -12.46 8.76 5.40
C GLU A 200 -13.70 7.84 5.46
N LYS A 201 -14.10 7.29 4.32
CA LYS A 201 -15.30 6.44 4.21
C LYS A 201 -15.16 5.09 4.88
N TYR A 202 -13.99 4.46 4.76
CA TYR A 202 -13.78 3.08 5.20
C TYR A 202 -12.83 2.95 6.40
N GLY A 203 -12.22 4.05 6.86
CA GLY A 203 -11.25 4.03 7.96
C GLY A 203 -9.95 3.30 7.62
N ILE A 204 -9.62 3.16 6.33
CA ILE A 204 -8.42 2.47 5.87
C ILE A 204 -7.20 3.35 6.16
N THR A 205 -6.17 2.80 6.79
CA THR A 205 -4.87 3.48 6.93
C THR A 205 -4.16 3.51 5.59
N ILE A 206 -3.55 4.63 5.21
CA ILE A 206 -2.79 4.72 3.96
C ILE A 206 -1.38 5.27 4.25
N ILE A 207 -0.36 4.55 3.76
CA ILE A 207 1.03 5.00 3.79
C ILE A 207 1.49 5.21 2.36
N TYR A 208 1.86 6.44 2.05
CA TYR A 208 2.47 6.81 0.78
C TYR A 208 4.00 6.75 0.89
N SER A 209 4.67 6.30 -0.16
CA SER A 209 6.06 6.59 -0.44
C SER A 209 6.07 7.63 -1.56
N SER A 210 6.49 8.84 -1.30
CA SER A 210 6.59 9.87 -2.35
C SER A 210 7.52 11.01 -1.94
N HIS A 211 8.07 11.68 -2.96
CA HIS A 211 8.80 12.93 -2.83
C HIS A 211 8.03 14.11 -3.45
N ASP A 212 6.84 13.85 -4.00
CA ASP A 212 5.99 14.83 -4.65
C ASP A 212 5.27 15.71 -3.61
N GLN A 213 5.36 17.04 -3.79
CA GLN A 213 4.75 18.00 -2.88
C GLN A 213 3.23 17.88 -2.83
N GLU A 214 2.55 17.54 -3.96
CA GLU A 214 1.10 17.33 -3.98
C GLU A 214 0.69 16.19 -3.04
N VAL A 215 1.49 15.11 -2.97
CA VAL A 215 1.26 13.99 -2.02
C VAL A 215 1.49 14.46 -0.59
N LEU A 216 2.58 15.20 -0.33
CA LEU A 216 2.92 15.68 1.02
C LEU A 216 1.86 16.62 1.56
N ASP A 217 1.27 17.48 0.72
CA ASP A 217 0.21 18.42 1.09
C ASP A 217 -1.15 17.72 1.29
N SER A 218 -1.31 16.50 0.78
CA SER A 218 -2.56 15.73 0.88
C SER A 218 -2.71 14.93 2.18
N VAL A 219 -1.65 14.81 2.98
CA VAL A 219 -1.59 13.98 4.18
C VAL A 219 -1.54 14.79 5.47
N ASN A 220 -1.82 14.13 6.61
CA ASN A 220 -1.81 14.76 7.93
C ASN A 220 -0.46 14.60 8.66
N ARG A 221 0.44 13.77 8.13
CA ARG A 221 1.75 13.50 8.73
C ARG A 221 2.76 13.11 7.66
N VAL A 222 3.96 13.66 7.79
CA VAL A 222 5.09 13.36 6.91
C VAL A 222 6.26 12.87 7.76
N VAL A 223 6.82 11.71 7.36
CA VAL A 223 8.05 11.16 7.91
C VAL A 223 9.13 11.26 6.84
N ILE A 224 10.19 11.98 7.13
CA ILE A 224 11.30 12.17 6.19
C ILE A 224 12.39 11.15 6.50
N LEU A 225 12.71 10.33 5.49
CA LEU A 225 13.85 9.41 5.53
C LEU A 225 15.05 10.02 4.83
N LYS A 226 16.22 9.89 5.47
CA LYS A 226 17.52 10.22 4.90
C LYS A 226 18.52 9.14 5.29
N ASP A 227 19.22 8.60 4.31
CA ASP A 227 20.28 7.58 4.51
C ASP A 227 19.84 6.43 5.42
N GLY A 228 18.62 5.93 5.20
CA GLY A 228 18.01 4.82 5.96
C GLY A 228 17.52 5.16 7.36
N LYS A 229 17.54 6.43 7.78
CA LYS A 229 17.10 6.89 9.12
C LYS A 229 15.93 7.83 9.03
N VAL A 230 15.11 7.87 10.08
CA VAL A 230 14.10 8.92 10.27
C VAL A 230 14.83 10.20 10.64
N LEU A 231 14.78 11.20 9.74
CA LEU A 231 15.33 12.53 9.98
C LEU A 231 14.32 13.43 10.69
N GLU A 232 13.07 13.36 10.26
CA GLU A 232 12.00 14.21 10.76
C GLU A 232 10.66 13.42 10.75
N ASP A 233 9.80 13.70 11.72
CA ASP A 233 8.45 13.16 11.82
C ASP A 233 7.54 14.32 12.25
N ARG A 234 6.79 14.89 11.31
CA ARG A 234 5.96 16.08 11.54
C ARG A 234 4.50 15.83 11.16
N ARG A 235 3.60 16.44 11.93
CA ARG A 235 2.20 16.58 11.57
C ARG A 235 1.98 17.87 10.80
N CYS A 236 1.15 17.81 9.76
CA CYS A 236 0.78 18.95 8.92
C CYS A 236 -0.57 19.53 9.39
#